data_83bc44debc5189a9e02d5265a871d164
#
_entry.id   83bc44debc5189a9e02d5265a871d164
#
_cell.length_a   1.000
_cell.length_b   1.000
_cell.length_c   1.000
_cell.angle_alpha   90.00
_cell.angle_beta   90.00
_cell.angle_gamma   90.00
#
_symmetry.space_group_name_H-M   'P 1'
#
loop_
_entity.id
_entity.type
_entity.pdbx_description
1 polymer ?
#
loop_
_entity_poly.entity_id
_entity_poly.type
_entity_poly.pdbx_seq_one_letter_code
_entity_poly.pdbx_strand_id
1 'polypeptide(L)' 'MYLKAIRKTEHYKENHENSFPWSEVIRIIMTSKNPRKKDNKIEMETNNHYILCEIKDNILWVINAKNTK' A
#
# COMPACT_ATOMS: atom_id res chain seq x y z
N MET A 1 -8.89 -2.32 12.88
CA MET A 1 -7.58 -3.00 12.79
C MET A 1 -6.50 -2.12 13.38
N TYR A 2 -5.67 -2.68 14.25
CA TYR A 2 -4.57 -1.94 14.84
C TYR A 2 -3.26 -2.22 14.09
N LEU A 3 -2.60 -1.16 13.63
CA LEU A 3 -1.33 -1.27 12.95
C LEU A 3 -0.26 -0.50 13.72
N LYS A 4 0.90 -1.13 13.90
CA LYS A 4 2.03 -0.49 14.57
C LYS A 4 2.76 0.49 13.65
N ALA A 5 2.85 0.16 12.37
CA ALA A 5 3.61 0.96 11.42
C ALA A 5 3.22 0.61 9.99
N ILE A 6 3.62 1.49 9.08
CA ILE A 6 3.50 1.26 7.64
C ILE A 6 4.92 1.35 7.08
N ARG A 7 5.37 0.30 6.39
CA ARG A 7 6.74 0.23 5.91
C ARG A 7 6.82 -0.16 4.44
N LYS A 8 7.95 0.13 3.83
CA LYS A 8 8.25 -0.19 2.44
C LYS A 8 8.93 -1.56 2.36
N THR A 9 8.54 -2.38 1.36
CA THR A 9 9.30 -3.58 1.03
C THR A 9 10.41 -3.21 0.05
N GLU A 10 11.40 -4.11 -0.12
CA GLU A 10 12.44 -3.91 -1.13
C GLU A 10 11.85 -3.82 -2.54
N HIS A 11 10.83 -4.64 -2.82
CA HIS A 11 10.18 -4.63 -4.12
C HIS A 11 9.60 -3.24 -4.44
N TYR A 12 8.91 -2.63 -3.47
CA TYR A 12 8.37 -1.30 -3.67
C TYR A 12 9.49 -0.28 -3.89
N LYS A 13 10.53 -0.32 -3.06
CA LYS A 13 11.62 0.64 -3.14
C LYS A 13 12.35 0.57 -4.48
N GLU A 14 12.59 -0.64 -4.98
CA GLU A 14 13.35 -0.82 -6.21
C GLU A 14 12.54 -0.58 -7.46
N ASN A 15 11.24 -0.92 -7.44
CA ASN A 15 10.44 -0.94 -8.66
C ASN A 15 9.36 0.13 -8.75
N HIS A 16 8.98 0.73 -7.63
CA HIS A 16 7.81 1.62 -7.62
C HIS A 16 8.05 2.99 -7.03
N GLU A 17 8.99 3.14 -6.12
CA GLU A 17 9.16 4.39 -5.40
C GLU A 17 9.48 5.58 -6.30
N ASN A 18 10.25 5.38 -7.35
CA ASN A 18 10.59 6.45 -8.28
C ASN A 18 9.36 6.97 -9.04
N SER A 19 8.44 6.07 -9.37
CA SER A 19 7.24 6.42 -10.14
C SER A 19 6.07 6.79 -9.24
N PHE A 20 6.11 6.32 -7.99
CA PHE A 20 5.00 6.48 -7.07
C PHE A 20 5.55 6.82 -5.69
N PRO A 21 5.66 8.12 -5.36
CA PRO A 21 6.32 8.55 -4.12
C PRO A 21 5.66 8.01 -2.86
N TRP A 22 6.47 7.81 -1.84
CA TRP A 22 5.99 7.29 -0.56
C TRP A 22 4.91 8.15 0.07
N SER A 23 5.01 9.48 -0.08
CA SER A 23 4.00 10.38 0.46
C SER A 23 2.62 10.12 -0.15
N GLU A 24 2.57 9.79 -1.45
CA GLU A 24 1.30 9.46 -2.10
C GLU A 24 0.76 8.12 -1.61
N VAL A 25 1.63 7.15 -1.39
CA VAL A 25 1.21 5.86 -0.85
C VAL A 25 0.55 6.05 0.51
N ILE A 26 1.20 6.78 1.39
CA ILE A 26 0.66 7.04 2.73
C ILE A 26 -0.69 7.76 2.64
N ARG A 27 -0.78 8.77 1.77
CA ARG A 27 -2.03 9.50 1.60
C ARG A 27 -3.18 8.57 1.18
N ILE A 28 -2.92 7.70 0.22
CA ILE A 28 -3.93 6.76 -0.27
C ILE A 28 -4.34 5.78 0.82
N ILE A 29 -3.37 5.25 1.56
CA ILE A 29 -3.66 4.32 2.65
C ILE A 29 -4.54 4.99 3.71
N MET A 30 -4.22 6.21 4.06
CA MET A 30 -4.96 6.92 5.10
C MET A 30 -6.35 7.36 4.65
N THR A 31 -6.58 7.51 3.35
CA THR A 31 -7.86 7.98 2.82
C THR A 31 -8.70 6.88 2.19
N SER A 32 -8.17 5.68 2.04
CA SER A 32 -8.91 4.57 1.43
C SER A 32 -10.09 4.17 2.31
N LYS A 33 -11.28 4.08 1.71
CA LYS A 33 -12.51 3.78 2.44
C LYS A 33 -12.85 2.30 2.44
N ASN A 34 -12.47 1.57 1.40
CA ASN A 34 -12.88 0.18 1.24
C ASN A 34 -11.70 -0.72 0.86
N PRO A 35 -10.73 -0.89 1.78
CA PRO A 35 -9.63 -1.82 1.51
C PRO A 35 -10.19 -3.25 1.45
N ARG A 36 -9.69 -4.02 0.48
CA ARG A 36 -10.08 -5.42 0.34
C ARG A 36 -9.01 -6.29 0.98
N LYS A 37 -9.40 -7.08 1.95
CA LYS A 37 -8.48 -7.98 2.62
C LYS A 37 -8.67 -9.40 2.09
N LYS A 38 -7.56 -10.03 1.72
CA LYS A 38 -7.56 -11.42 1.28
C LYS A 38 -6.38 -12.12 1.94
N ASP A 39 -6.67 -13.02 2.87
CA ASP A 39 -5.66 -13.65 3.72
C ASP A 39 -4.90 -12.57 4.49
N ASN A 40 -3.58 -12.48 4.32
CA ASN A 40 -2.78 -11.44 4.97
C ASN A 40 -2.46 -10.28 4.04
N LYS A 41 -3.10 -10.22 2.87
CA LYS A 41 -2.88 -9.13 1.92
C LYS A 41 -4.05 -8.17 1.91
N ILE A 42 -3.74 -6.90 1.67
CA ILE A 42 -4.75 -5.86 1.57
C ILE A 42 -4.54 -5.12 0.26
N GLU A 43 -5.61 -5.00 -0.51
CA GLU A 43 -5.62 -4.21 -1.72
C GLU A 43 -6.41 -2.93 -1.50
N MET A 44 -5.86 -1.80 -1.92
CA MET A 44 -6.53 -0.51 -1.84
C MET A 44 -6.57 0.09 -3.22
N GLU A 45 -7.76 0.41 -3.70
CA GLU A 45 -7.93 0.96 -5.03
C GLU A 45 -8.74 2.23 -4.97
N THR A 46 -8.25 3.27 -5.62
CA THR A 46 -8.99 4.50 -5.82
C THR A 46 -9.27 4.64 -7.32
N ASN A 47 -9.87 5.75 -7.72
CA ASN A 47 -10.16 5.98 -9.14
C ASN A 47 -8.91 5.95 -10.03
N ASN A 48 -7.76 6.34 -9.49
CA ASN A 48 -6.54 6.53 -10.25
C ASN A 48 -5.36 5.68 -9.79
N HIS A 49 -5.51 4.96 -8.67
CA HIS A 49 -4.36 4.33 -8.02
C HIS A 49 -4.70 2.93 -7.51
N TYR A 50 -3.66 2.11 -7.40
CA TYR A 50 -3.76 0.76 -6.84
C TYR A 50 -2.57 0.52 -5.91
N ILE A 51 -2.84 0.05 -4.69
CA ILE A 51 -1.82 -0.24 -3.70
C ILE A 51 -2.03 -1.68 -3.21
N LEU A 52 -0.96 -2.46 -3.22
CA LEU A 52 -0.98 -3.82 -2.66
C LEU A 52 -0.07 -3.86 -1.43
N CYS A 53 -0.60 -4.35 -0.33
CA CYS A 53 0.11 -4.42 0.94
C CYS A 53 -0.03 -5.82 1.54
N GLU A 54 0.85 -6.12 2.48
CA GLU A 54 0.77 -7.36 3.25
C GLU A 54 0.88 -7.00 4.73
N ILE A 55 0.07 -7.66 5.57
CA ILE A 55 0.14 -7.47 7.02
C ILE A 55 0.99 -8.57 7.62
N LYS A 56 2.01 -8.17 8.39
CA LYS A 56 2.84 -9.11 9.14
C LYS A 56 3.24 -8.44 10.45
N ASP A 57 2.96 -9.11 11.57
CA ASP A 57 3.29 -8.61 12.91
C ASP A 57 2.68 -7.23 13.19
N ASN A 58 1.44 -7.01 12.69
CA ASN A 58 0.72 -5.75 12.81
C ASN A 58 1.41 -4.59 12.10
N ILE A 59 2.28 -4.91 11.14
CA ILE A 59 2.90 -3.91 10.27
C ILE A 59 2.36 -4.09 8.87
N LEU A 60 1.98 -2.97 8.25
CA LEU A 60 1.51 -2.96 6.88
C LEU A 60 2.70 -2.75 5.96
N TRP A 61 3.03 -3.76 5.16
CA TRP A 61 4.16 -3.72 4.25
C TRP A 61 3.67 -3.43 2.84
N VAL A 62 4.09 -2.30 2.29
CA VAL A 62 3.69 -1.91 0.93
C VAL A 62 4.55 -2.67 -0.08
N ILE A 63 3.89 -3.47 -0.92
CA ILE A 63 4.56 -4.30 -1.92
C ILE A 63 4.55 -3.63 -3.29
N ASN A 64 3.40 -3.08 -3.67
CA ASN A 64 3.19 -2.57 -5.02
C ASN A 64 2.35 -1.31 -4.96
N ALA A 65 2.66 -0.37 -5.84
CA ALA A 65 1.89 0.86 -5.97
C ALA A 65 1.96 1.31 -7.42
N LYS A 66 0.81 1.60 -8.02
CA LYS A 66 0.78 2.00 -9.42
C LYS A 66 -0.41 2.88 -9.72
N ASN A 67 -0.32 3.64 -10.80
CA ASN A 67 -1.43 4.39 -11.34
C ASN A 67 -2.26 3.45 -12.21
N THR A 68 -3.60 3.56 -12.12
CA THR A 68 -4.50 2.74 -12.92
C THR A 68 -5.06 3.51 -14.12
N LYS A 69 -4.66 4.74 -14.24
CA LYS A 69 -5.03 5.59 -15.39
C LYS A 69 -3.82 6.29 -15.96
#